data_9a90a8fca82621e904a81424f785eb3d
#
_entry.id   9a90a8fca82621e904a81424f785eb3d
#
_cell.length_a   1.000
_cell.length_b   1.000
_cell.length_c   1.000
_cell.angle_alpha   90.00
_cell.angle_beta   90.00
_cell.angle_gamma   90.00
#
_symmetry.space_group_name_H-M   'P 1'
#
loop_
_entity.id
_entity.type
_entity.pdbx_description
1 polymer ?
#
loop_
_entity_poly.entity_id
_entity_poly.type
_entity_poly.pdbx_seq_one_letter_code
_entity_poly.pdbx_strand_id
1 'polypeptide(L)'
;MTLHDVALDDKFDLAKERIFLSGAQAVIRMLLMQRERDRRAGLNTAGFVSGYRGSPLGGLDMQLWKAKKQLAQADIVFQPGLNEELAATACWGTQQTELLGEGTHDGVFSVWYGKGPGVDRSGDVFRHANLAGSSKHGGVLALMGDDHMAESSTNAHATEFLFVDTMVPILNPAGVQEIIDYGLYGFAMSRFAGTWAAIKCVKDNIESTASVDAALERLNIVVPDFDMPSGGLNIRHEIDMLGQEERLHEHKRAAASAFILANGLNRIVYSGGRNPKIGIITLGKSYL
;
A
#
# COMPACT_ATOMS: atom_id res chain seq x y z
N MET A 1 -1.82 -21.33 -30.81
CA MET A 1 -1.34 -20.47 -29.72
C MET A 1 -0.64 -19.30 -30.38
N THR A 2 -1.24 -18.13 -30.39
CA THR A 2 -0.61 -16.93 -30.97
C THR A 2 0.49 -16.49 -30.00
N LEU A 3 1.73 -16.43 -30.47
CA LEU A 3 2.84 -15.83 -29.73
C LEU A 3 2.53 -14.33 -29.58
N HIS A 4 2.41 -13.87 -28.35
CA HIS A 4 2.32 -12.45 -28.07
C HIS A 4 3.74 -11.86 -28.13
N ASP A 5 3.87 -10.72 -28.79
CA ASP A 5 5.10 -9.97 -28.78
C ASP A 5 5.30 -9.36 -27.38
N VAL A 6 6.39 -9.77 -26.70
CA VAL A 6 6.68 -9.41 -25.30
C VAL A 6 7.96 -8.59 -25.25
N ALA A 7 7.89 -7.43 -24.64
CA ALA A 7 9.03 -6.56 -24.42
C ALA A 7 9.29 -6.31 -22.92
N LEU A 8 10.56 -6.03 -22.59
CA LEU A 8 10.94 -5.73 -21.21
C LEU A 8 10.26 -4.47 -20.65
N ASP A 9 9.82 -3.58 -21.50
CA ASP A 9 9.16 -2.32 -21.14
C ASP A 9 7.63 -2.42 -21.05
N ASP A 10 7.04 -3.59 -21.37
CA ASP A 10 5.59 -3.83 -21.23
C ASP A 10 5.07 -3.54 -19.82
N LYS A 11 5.92 -3.72 -18.80
CA LYS A 11 5.60 -3.36 -17.41
C LYS A 11 5.25 -1.89 -17.18
N PHE A 12 5.69 -1.00 -18.08
CA PHE A 12 5.43 0.44 -18.01
C PHE A 12 4.27 0.87 -18.92
N ASP A 13 3.94 0.06 -19.93
CA ASP A 13 2.87 0.36 -20.88
C ASP A 13 1.50 -0.01 -20.31
N LEU A 14 0.74 0.99 -19.90
CA LEU A 14 -0.60 0.79 -19.30
C LEU A 14 -1.64 0.24 -20.28
N ALA A 15 -1.36 0.23 -21.58
CA ALA A 15 -2.22 -0.42 -22.58
C ALA A 15 -2.03 -1.95 -22.63
N LYS A 16 -0.94 -2.44 -22.07
CA LYS A 16 -0.69 -3.89 -21.95
C LYS A 16 -1.40 -4.44 -20.71
N GLU A 17 -2.42 -5.25 -20.94
CA GLU A 17 -3.24 -5.81 -19.87
C GLU A 17 -2.62 -7.07 -19.25
N ARG A 18 -1.94 -7.88 -20.06
CA ARG A 18 -1.29 -9.10 -19.56
C ARG A 18 0.22 -9.00 -19.70
N ILE A 19 0.90 -8.98 -18.56
CA ILE A 19 2.34 -8.75 -18.49
C ILE A 19 3.01 -9.71 -17.51
N PHE A 20 4.31 -9.96 -17.71
CA PHE A 20 5.12 -10.78 -16.82
C PHE A 20 6.00 -9.89 -15.95
N LEU A 21 5.84 -9.99 -14.61
CA LEU A 21 6.47 -9.11 -13.63
C LEU A 21 7.09 -9.88 -12.48
N SER A 22 8.14 -9.31 -11.87
CA SER A 22 8.48 -9.63 -10.48
C SER A 22 7.60 -8.81 -9.51
N GLY A 23 7.53 -9.23 -8.25
CA GLY A 23 6.80 -8.49 -7.22
C GLY A 23 7.30 -7.05 -7.06
N ALA A 24 8.62 -6.83 -7.09
CA ALA A 24 9.18 -5.47 -7.08
C ALA A 24 8.76 -4.62 -8.30
N GLN A 25 8.65 -5.24 -9.48
CA GLN A 25 8.12 -4.57 -10.67
C GLN A 25 6.61 -4.33 -10.59
N ALA A 26 5.89 -5.21 -9.91
CA ALA A 26 4.45 -5.04 -9.64
C ALA A 26 4.17 -3.79 -8.79
N VAL A 27 5.06 -3.44 -7.86
CA VAL A 27 4.98 -2.16 -7.12
C VAL A 27 5.06 -0.97 -8.08
N ILE A 28 6.00 -0.99 -9.04
CA ILE A 28 6.13 0.09 -10.04
C ILE A 28 4.85 0.18 -10.89
N ARG A 29 4.36 -0.98 -11.36
CA ARG A 29 3.12 -1.04 -12.15
C ARG A 29 1.93 -0.49 -11.37
N MET A 30 1.79 -0.86 -10.11
CA MET A 30 0.74 -0.38 -9.21
C MET A 30 0.76 1.14 -9.05
N LEU A 31 1.95 1.75 -8.87
CA LEU A 31 2.11 3.22 -8.80
C LEU A 31 1.62 3.92 -10.07
N LEU A 32 2.03 3.43 -11.25
CA LEU A 32 1.60 3.98 -12.54
C LEU A 32 0.08 3.80 -12.74
N MET A 33 -0.47 2.65 -12.36
CA MET A 33 -1.92 2.40 -12.42
C MET A 33 -2.69 3.33 -11.48
N GLN A 34 -2.21 3.57 -10.25
CA GLN A 34 -2.85 4.49 -9.31
C GLN A 34 -2.93 5.89 -9.90
N ARG A 35 -1.82 6.41 -10.44
CA ARG A 35 -1.80 7.75 -11.06
C ARG A 35 -2.76 7.85 -12.24
N GLU A 36 -2.79 6.83 -13.09
CA GLU A 36 -3.69 6.81 -14.25
C GLU A 36 -5.17 6.68 -13.85
N ARG A 37 -5.49 5.88 -12.82
CA ARG A 37 -6.85 5.79 -12.28
C ARG A 37 -7.32 7.13 -11.72
N ASP A 38 -6.47 7.83 -10.98
CA ASP A 38 -6.76 9.17 -10.47
C ASP A 38 -7.02 10.16 -11.62
N ARG A 39 -6.14 10.16 -12.64
CA ARG A 39 -6.31 11.00 -13.82
C ARG A 39 -7.63 10.75 -14.55
N ARG A 40 -8.04 9.49 -14.70
CA ARG A 40 -9.33 9.11 -15.30
C ARG A 40 -10.52 9.53 -14.44
N ALA A 41 -10.34 9.57 -13.13
CA ALA A 41 -11.33 10.09 -12.18
C ALA A 41 -11.37 11.63 -12.11
N GLY A 42 -10.56 12.33 -12.90
CA GLY A 42 -10.48 13.80 -12.94
C GLY A 42 -9.63 14.41 -11.84
N LEU A 43 -8.82 13.60 -11.13
CA LEU A 43 -7.94 14.06 -10.07
C LEU A 43 -6.51 14.31 -10.58
N ASN A 44 -5.96 15.46 -10.25
CA ASN A 44 -4.55 15.80 -10.49
C ASN A 44 -3.71 15.43 -9.26
N THR A 45 -3.50 14.14 -9.00
CA THR A 45 -2.64 13.69 -7.90
C THR A 45 -1.18 13.60 -8.33
N ALA A 46 -0.26 13.57 -7.36
CA ALA A 46 1.14 13.18 -7.57
C ALA A 46 1.46 11.92 -6.73
N GLY A 47 2.60 11.30 -6.98
CA GLY A 47 3.09 10.18 -6.22
C GLY A 47 4.43 10.46 -5.54
N PHE A 48 4.65 9.87 -4.37
CA PHE A 48 5.92 9.95 -3.66
C PHE A 48 6.33 8.59 -3.12
N VAL A 49 7.57 8.19 -3.36
CA VAL A 49 8.11 6.92 -2.86
C VAL A 49 9.38 7.18 -2.08
N SER A 50 9.41 6.75 -0.83
CA SER A 50 10.59 6.85 0.02
C SER A 50 10.71 5.66 0.95
N GLY A 51 11.92 5.25 1.26
CA GLY A 51 12.19 4.10 2.13
C GLY A 51 13.68 3.82 2.19
N TYR A 52 14.02 2.69 2.78
CA TYR A 52 15.39 2.24 2.90
C TYR A 52 15.54 0.77 2.52
N ARG A 53 16.56 0.46 1.72
CA ARG A 53 16.77 -0.87 1.16
C ARG A 53 17.11 -1.92 2.22
N GLY A 54 16.59 -3.12 2.04
CA GLY A 54 16.88 -4.29 2.89
C GLY A 54 16.02 -5.46 2.45
N SER A 55 16.52 -6.71 2.65
CA SER A 55 15.77 -7.91 2.27
C SER A 55 14.41 -8.00 2.98
N PRO A 56 13.33 -8.40 2.28
CA PRO A 56 13.29 -8.82 0.87
C PRO A 56 13.09 -7.65 -0.12
N LEU A 57 13.05 -6.39 0.33
CA LEU A 57 12.79 -5.20 -0.49
C LEU A 57 14.07 -4.60 -1.10
N GLY A 58 15.22 -5.26 -0.95
CA GLY A 58 16.51 -4.76 -1.43
C GLY A 58 16.59 -4.49 -2.93
N GLY A 59 15.81 -5.22 -3.74
CA GLY A 59 15.72 -5.02 -5.18
C GLY A 59 14.80 -3.88 -5.61
N LEU A 60 13.95 -3.37 -4.73
CA LEU A 60 12.95 -2.34 -5.07
C LEU A 60 13.60 -1.02 -5.49
N ASP A 61 14.63 -0.56 -4.78
CA ASP A 61 15.39 0.64 -5.14
C ASP A 61 15.89 0.59 -6.59
N MET A 62 16.46 -0.54 -7.00
CA MET A 62 16.96 -0.70 -8.37
C MET A 62 15.83 -0.63 -9.40
N GLN A 63 14.66 -1.17 -9.08
CA GLN A 63 13.51 -1.09 -9.98
C GLN A 63 12.98 0.35 -10.06
N LEU A 64 12.92 1.08 -8.95
CA LEU A 64 12.53 2.49 -8.92
C LEU A 64 13.49 3.36 -9.72
N TRP A 65 14.83 3.16 -9.57
CA TRP A 65 15.81 3.87 -10.38
C TRP A 65 15.71 3.56 -11.89
N LYS A 66 15.47 2.29 -12.25
CA LYS A 66 15.25 1.90 -13.65
C LYS A 66 13.99 2.53 -14.24
N ALA A 67 12.96 2.73 -13.41
CA ALA A 67 11.69 3.34 -13.80
C ALA A 67 11.68 4.86 -13.70
N LYS A 68 12.79 5.52 -13.34
CA LYS A 68 12.84 6.96 -13.03
C LYS A 68 12.18 7.84 -14.09
N LYS A 69 12.39 7.54 -15.37
CA LYS A 69 11.81 8.31 -16.49
C LYS A 69 10.27 8.18 -16.50
N GLN A 70 9.77 6.96 -16.38
CA GLN A 70 8.33 6.65 -16.42
C GLN A 70 7.62 7.20 -15.17
N LEU A 71 8.26 7.10 -14.00
CA LEU A 71 7.75 7.70 -12.77
C LEU A 71 7.66 9.22 -12.88
N ALA A 72 8.71 9.89 -13.38
CA ALA A 72 8.68 11.34 -13.57
C ALA A 72 7.61 11.79 -14.58
N GLN A 73 7.37 11.02 -15.64
CA GLN A 73 6.29 11.29 -16.60
C GLN A 73 4.88 11.14 -15.99
N ALA A 74 4.78 10.38 -14.92
CA ALA A 74 3.55 10.16 -14.16
C ALA A 74 3.46 11.03 -12.90
N ASP A 75 4.26 12.07 -12.76
CA ASP A 75 4.34 12.94 -11.57
C ASP A 75 4.61 12.14 -10.28
N ILE A 76 5.45 11.11 -10.37
CA ILE A 76 5.85 10.29 -9.22
C ILE A 76 7.31 10.52 -8.92
N VAL A 77 7.60 10.99 -7.70
CA VAL A 77 8.95 11.24 -7.20
C VAL A 77 9.44 10.05 -6.40
N PHE A 78 10.59 9.50 -6.77
CA PHE A 78 11.33 8.55 -5.94
C PHE A 78 12.51 9.25 -5.27
N GLN A 79 12.48 9.28 -3.96
CA GLN A 79 13.56 9.83 -3.12
C GLN A 79 13.91 8.83 -2.03
N PRO A 80 15.01 8.05 -2.15
CA PRO A 80 15.42 7.14 -1.10
C PRO A 80 15.71 7.92 0.19
N GLY A 81 15.29 7.36 1.33
CA GLY A 81 15.55 7.95 2.63
C GLY A 81 17.00 7.79 3.07
N LEU A 82 17.48 8.69 3.89
CA LEU A 82 18.75 8.50 4.61
C LEU A 82 18.62 7.35 5.62
N ASN A 83 17.42 7.16 6.14
CA ASN A 83 17.01 6.03 6.95
C ASN A 83 15.48 5.87 6.86
N GLU A 84 14.96 4.80 7.45
CA GLU A 84 13.54 4.43 7.36
C GLU A 84 12.62 5.43 8.05
N GLU A 85 13.05 5.96 9.19
CA GLU A 85 12.29 6.94 9.98
C GLU A 85 12.10 8.27 9.22
N LEU A 86 13.18 8.82 8.65
CA LEU A 86 13.10 10.02 7.82
C LEU A 86 12.28 9.81 6.57
N ALA A 87 12.36 8.61 5.97
CA ALA A 87 11.50 8.25 4.84
C ALA A 87 10.03 8.22 5.24
N ALA A 88 9.68 7.67 6.41
CA ALA A 88 8.31 7.65 6.92
C ALA A 88 7.82 9.06 7.23
N THR A 89 8.66 9.89 7.83
CA THR A 89 8.36 11.31 8.07
C THR A 89 8.07 12.07 6.78
N ALA A 90 8.87 11.83 5.72
CA ALA A 90 8.63 12.43 4.41
C ALA A 90 7.30 11.99 3.80
N CYS A 91 6.96 10.68 3.89
CA CYS A 91 5.65 10.17 3.44
C CYS A 91 4.50 10.80 4.25
N TRP A 92 4.66 10.98 5.55
CA TRP A 92 3.67 11.70 6.37
C TRP A 92 3.53 13.16 5.94
N GLY A 93 4.65 13.84 5.66
CA GLY A 93 4.65 15.21 5.15
C GLY A 93 3.83 15.38 3.87
N THR A 94 3.84 14.39 2.96
CA THR A 94 3.03 14.44 1.73
C THR A 94 1.54 14.48 1.98
N GLN A 95 1.06 13.97 3.12
CA GLN A 95 -0.36 13.96 3.47
C GLN A 95 -0.83 15.34 4.00
N GLN A 96 0.07 16.25 4.22
CA GLN A 96 -0.22 17.60 4.74
C GLN A 96 -0.30 18.65 3.64
N THR A 97 0.02 18.31 2.40
CA THR A 97 0.11 19.25 1.28
C THR A 97 -1.21 19.99 0.98
N GLU A 98 -2.34 19.38 1.28
CA GLU A 98 -3.68 19.96 1.06
C GLU A 98 -4.14 20.88 2.20
N LEU A 99 -3.53 20.76 3.39
CA LEU A 99 -4.02 21.44 4.59
C LEU A 99 -3.95 22.96 4.52
N LEU A 100 -2.93 23.50 3.85
CA LEU A 100 -2.70 24.96 3.76
C LEU A 100 -3.27 25.57 2.48
N GLY A 101 -3.83 24.75 1.58
CA GLY A 101 -4.34 25.24 0.28
C GLY A 101 -3.26 25.72 -0.68
N GLU A 102 -2.00 25.46 -0.39
CA GLU A 102 -0.83 25.86 -1.21
C GLU A 102 -0.36 24.73 -2.15
N GLY A 103 -0.97 23.57 -2.05
CA GLY A 103 -0.64 22.40 -2.89
C GLY A 103 -0.97 22.64 -4.36
N THR A 104 -0.08 22.18 -5.26
CA THR A 104 -0.28 22.22 -6.72
C THR A 104 -1.01 21.00 -7.27
N HIS A 105 -1.28 20.02 -6.43
CA HIS A 105 -1.97 18.77 -6.73
C HIS A 105 -3.14 18.57 -5.77
N ASP A 106 -4.14 17.79 -6.21
CA ASP A 106 -5.30 17.45 -5.38
C ASP A 106 -4.95 16.53 -4.20
N GLY A 107 -3.79 15.91 -4.23
CA GLY A 107 -3.22 15.07 -3.20
C GLY A 107 -1.97 14.34 -3.67
N VAL A 108 -1.22 13.78 -2.72
CA VAL A 108 -0.03 12.99 -3.00
C VAL A 108 -0.17 11.60 -2.40
N PHE A 109 -0.33 10.57 -3.26
CA PHE A 109 -0.27 9.20 -2.78
C PHE A 109 1.19 8.78 -2.52
N SER A 110 1.43 8.07 -1.43
CA SER A 110 2.79 7.78 -1.00
C SER A 110 3.02 6.31 -0.70
N VAL A 111 4.25 5.85 -0.97
CA VAL A 111 4.72 4.53 -0.58
C VAL A 111 5.96 4.66 0.27
N TRP A 112 5.88 4.16 1.49
CA TRP A 112 7.03 3.89 2.33
C TRP A 112 7.45 2.42 2.18
N TYR A 113 8.75 2.11 2.24
CA TYR A 113 9.23 0.74 2.26
C TYR A 113 10.43 0.57 3.21
N GLY A 114 10.45 -0.54 3.92
CA GLY A 114 11.52 -0.91 4.82
C GLY A 114 11.38 -2.35 5.32
N LYS A 115 12.48 -2.93 5.80
CA LYS A 115 12.46 -4.24 6.44
C LYS A 115 12.17 -4.14 7.96
N GLY A 116 12.06 -5.27 8.64
CA GLY A 116 11.72 -5.37 10.06
C GLY A 116 12.41 -4.35 10.98
N PRO A 117 13.76 -4.27 11.02
CA PRO A 117 14.44 -3.26 11.84
C PRO A 117 14.11 -1.83 11.47
N GLY A 118 13.79 -1.57 10.21
CA GLY A 118 13.33 -0.25 9.74
C GLY A 118 11.91 0.06 10.19
N VAL A 119 11.05 -0.95 10.26
CA VAL A 119 9.69 -0.83 10.84
C VAL A 119 9.80 -0.49 12.32
N ASP A 120 10.62 -1.22 13.09
CA ASP A 120 10.85 -0.95 14.52
C ASP A 120 11.34 0.48 14.75
N ARG A 121 12.32 0.90 13.96
CA ARG A 121 12.91 2.25 14.03
C ARG A 121 11.88 3.35 13.74
N SER A 122 10.95 3.10 12.84
CA SER A 122 9.95 4.07 12.39
C SER A 122 8.66 4.04 13.22
N GLY A 123 8.58 3.25 14.28
CA GLY A 123 7.38 2.99 15.06
C GLY A 123 6.70 4.26 15.58
N ASP A 124 7.48 5.22 16.08
CA ASP A 124 6.95 6.50 16.56
C ASP A 124 6.30 7.31 15.43
N VAL A 125 6.96 7.38 14.28
CA VAL A 125 6.41 8.09 13.10
C VAL A 125 5.13 7.41 12.62
N PHE A 126 5.08 6.07 12.54
CA PHE A 126 3.85 5.36 12.14
C PHE A 126 2.71 5.63 13.09
N ARG A 127 2.98 5.66 14.39
CA ARG A 127 1.97 5.95 15.41
C ARG A 127 1.37 7.34 15.22
N HIS A 128 2.21 8.36 15.12
CA HIS A 128 1.78 9.74 14.93
C HIS A 128 1.13 9.98 13.56
N ALA A 129 1.71 9.43 12.50
CA ALA A 129 1.19 9.58 11.15
C ALA A 129 -0.18 8.91 10.97
N ASN A 130 -0.39 7.73 11.55
CA ASN A 130 -1.69 7.05 11.49
C ASN A 130 -2.74 7.72 12.38
N LEU A 131 -2.33 8.25 13.54
CA LEU A 131 -3.20 9.08 14.38
C LEU A 131 -3.69 10.33 13.63
N ALA A 132 -2.76 11.08 13.03
CA ALA A 132 -3.08 12.25 12.21
C ALA A 132 -3.92 11.88 10.98
N GLY A 133 -3.54 10.82 10.30
CA GLY A 133 -4.27 10.26 9.16
C GLY A 133 -3.69 10.59 7.80
N SER A 134 -4.35 10.09 6.77
CA SER A 134 -4.04 10.34 5.35
C SER A 134 -4.93 11.43 4.77
N SER A 135 -4.48 12.05 3.68
CA SER A 135 -5.28 13.03 2.95
C SER A 135 -6.36 12.37 2.08
N LYS A 136 -7.39 13.13 1.74
CA LYS A 136 -8.55 12.64 0.99
C LYS A 136 -8.19 12.06 -0.39
N HIS A 137 -7.25 12.69 -1.08
CA HIS A 137 -6.81 12.29 -2.42
C HIS A 137 -5.36 11.79 -2.45
N GLY A 138 -4.69 11.71 -1.28
CA GLY A 138 -3.38 11.12 -1.12
C GLY A 138 -3.43 9.63 -0.82
N GLY A 139 -3.34 9.28 0.43
CA GLY A 139 -3.25 7.89 0.90
C GLY A 139 -1.81 7.39 0.99
N VAL A 140 -1.55 6.48 1.92
CA VAL A 140 -0.20 5.96 2.17
C VAL A 140 -0.20 4.46 2.29
N LEU A 141 0.75 3.82 1.58
CA LEU A 141 1.08 2.40 1.73
C LEU A 141 2.43 2.25 2.42
N ALA A 142 2.50 1.39 3.44
CA ALA A 142 3.74 0.94 4.05
C ALA A 142 4.04 -0.49 3.57
N LEU A 143 5.05 -0.64 2.71
CA LEU A 143 5.55 -1.95 2.30
C LEU A 143 6.49 -2.47 3.40
N MET A 144 5.99 -3.37 4.23
CA MET A 144 6.73 -3.94 5.34
C MET A 144 7.42 -5.25 4.92
N GLY A 145 8.74 -5.23 4.92
CA GLY A 145 9.56 -6.36 4.47
C GLY A 145 9.97 -7.26 5.63
N ASP A 146 9.45 -8.50 5.65
CA ASP A 146 9.86 -9.51 6.61
C ASP A 146 10.84 -10.50 5.98
N ASP A 147 12.02 -10.56 6.57
CA ASP A 147 13.12 -11.41 6.14
C ASP A 147 13.17 -12.69 7.01
N HIS A 148 12.27 -13.62 6.71
CA HIS A 148 12.12 -14.87 7.47
C HIS A 148 13.38 -15.73 7.50
N MET A 149 14.20 -15.65 6.44
CA MET A 149 15.42 -16.43 6.29
C MET A 149 16.63 -15.72 6.89
N ALA A 150 16.45 -14.50 7.41
CA ALA A 150 17.51 -13.63 7.93
C ALA A 150 18.67 -13.42 6.94
N GLU A 151 18.36 -13.28 5.64
CA GLU A 151 19.38 -13.11 4.58
C GLU A 151 20.23 -11.86 4.75
N SER A 152 19.64 -10.77 5.24
CA SER A 152 20.33 -9.52 5.54
C SER A 152 20.02 -8.96 6.94
N SER A 153 19.34 -9.73 7.76
CA SER A 153 18.98 -9.40 9.14
C SER A 153 19.60 -10.41 10.10
N THR A 154 19.97 -10.00 11.30
CA THR A 154 20.45 -10.92 12.35
C THR A 154 19.31 -11.70 13.01
N ASN A 155 18.09 -11.15 12.97
CA ASN A 155 16.89 -11.75 13.56
C ASN A 155 15.74 -11.76 12.54
N ALA A 156 14.91 -12.80 12.61
CA ALA A 156 13.62 -12.78 11.95
C ALA A 156 12.69 -11.76 12.62
N HIS A 157 11.85 -11.12 11.79
CA HIS A 157 10.87 -10.13 12.26
C HIS A 157 9.45 -10.57 11.87
N ALA A 158 8.49 -10.14 12.68
CA ALA A 158 7.07 -10.20 12.42
C ALA A 158 6.52 -8.76 12.56
N THR A 159 6.68 -7.98 11.51
CA THR A 159 6.36 -6.54 11.47
C THR A 159 4.89 -6.24 11.70
N GLU A 160 4.00 -7.23 11.52
CA GLU A 160 2.58 -7.10 11.76
C GLU A 160 2.27 -6.61 13.17
N PHE A 161 3.01 -7.03 14.18
CA PHE A 161 2.73 -6.64 15.57
C PHE A 161 2.82 -5.13 15.77
N LEU A 162 3.78 -4.46 15.14
CA LEU A 162 3.88 -3.00 15.20
C LEU A 162 2.70 -2.35 14.48
N PHE A 163 2.31 -2.82 13.31
CA PHE A 163 1.18 -2.26 12.57
C PHE A 163 -0.16 -2.54 13.24
N VAL A 164 -0.32 -3.67 13.95
CA VAL A 164 -1.49 -3.92 14.81
C VAL A 164 -1.51 -2.93 15.97
N ASP A 165 -0.39 -2.71 16.64
CA ASP A 165 -0.26 -1.76 17.76
C ASP A 165 -0.53 -0.30 17.32
N THR A 166 -0.09 0.08 16.13
CA THR A 166 -0.37 1.41 15.55
C THR A 166 -1.72 1.50 14.82
N MET A 167 -2.52 0.43 14.83
CA MET A 167 -3.84 0.33 14.20
C MET A 167 -3.85 0.61 12.69
N VAL A 168 -2.78 0.28 12.01
CA VAL A 168 -2.68 0.33 10.55
C VAL A 168 -3.22 -0.97 9.98
N PRO A 169 -4.23 -0.95 9.08
CA PRO A 169 -4.73 -2.14 8.41
C PRO A 169 -3.64 -2.82 7.59
N ILE A 170 -3.58 -4.16 7.64
CA ILE A 170 -2.55 -4.95 6.97
C ILE A 170 -3.17 -5.78 5.85
N LEU A 171 -2.62 -5.65 4.64
CA LEU A 171 -2.92 -6.46 3.49
C LEU A 171 -1.77 -7.45 3.27
N ASN A 172 -2.11 -8.73 3.14
CA ASN A 172 -1.11 -9.79 3.06
C ASN A 172 -1.22 -10.54 1.71
N PRO A 173 -0.52 -10.09 0.66
CA PRO A 173 -0.61 -10.68 -0.67
C PRO A 173 0.02 -12.08 -0.72
N ALA A 174 -0.66 -13.03 -1.36
CA ALA A 174 -0.15 -14.37 -1.61
C ALA A 174 0.86 -14.43 -2.76
N GLY A 175 0.80 -13.48 -3.70
CA GLY A 175 1.69 -13.46 -4.87
C GLY A 175 1.71 -12.13 -5.60
N VAL A 176 2.36 -12.12 -6.76
CA VAL A 176 2.65 -10.90 -7.54
C VAL A 176 1.39 -10.17 -7.97
N GLN A 177 0.33 -10.89 -8.36
CA GLN A 177 -0.94 -10.26 -8.74
C GLN A 177 -1.53 -9.44 -7.60
N GLU A 178 -1.55 -10.01 -6.39
CA GLU A 178 -2.15 -9.35 -5.24
C GLU A 178 -1.32 -8.16 -4.72
N ILE A 179 -0.04 -8.02 -5.10
CA ILE A 179 0.73 -6.80 -4.83
C ILE A 179 0.09 -5.61 -5.56
N ILE A 180 -0.29 -5.79 -6.83
CA ILE A 180 -1.00 -4.75 -7.58
C ILE A 180 -2.38 -4.49 -6.97
N ASP A 181 -3.15 -5.56 -6.76
CA ASP A 181 -4.53 -5.48 -6.33
C ASP A 181 -4.66 -4.85 -4.94
N TYR A 182 -3.90 -5.38 -3.99
CA TYR A 182 -3.92 -4.87 -2.62
C TYR A 182 -3.27 -3.49 -2.51
N GLY A 183 -2.34 -3.14 -3.40
CA GLY A 183 -1.83 -1.78 -3.49
C GLY A 183 -2.93 -0.79 -3.86
N LEU A 184 -3.71 -1.07 -4.89
CA LEU A 184 -4.82 -0.22 -5.32
C LEU A 184 -5.95 -0.18 -4.28
N TYR A 185 -6.32 -1.32 -3.68
CA TYR A 185 -7.26 -1.36 -2.55
C TYR A 185 -6.72 -0.60 -1.34
N GLY A 186 -5.44 -0.74 -1.04
CA GLY A 186 -4.79 -0.08 0.08
C GLY A 186 -4.82 1.44 -0.02
N PHE A 187 -4.54 2.01 -1.20
CA PHE A 187 -4.70 3.45 -1.41
C PHE A 187 -6.14 3.90 -1.24
N ALA A 188 -7.09 3.19 -1.82
CA ALA A 188 -8.51 3.52 -1.69
C ALA A 188 -8.99 3.42 -0.24
N MET A 189 -8.59 2.37 0.49
CA MET A 189 -8.87 2.21 1.92
C MET A 189 -8.23 3.31 2.75
N SER A 190 -6.97 3.66 2.47
CA SER A 190 -6.27 4.73 3.16
C SER A 190 -6.99 6.07 3.01
N ARG A 191 -7.42 6.42 1.80
CA ARG A 191 -8.20 7.64 1.51
C ARG A 191 -9.56 7.63 2.21
N PHE A 192 -10.25 6.50 2.19
CA PHE A 192 -11.58 6.35 2.77
C PHE A 192 -11.58 6.37 4.30
N ALA A 193 -10.71 5.57 4.92
CA ALA A 193 -10.66 5.43 6.37
C ALA A 193 -9.77 6.46 7.07
N GLY A 194 -9.02 7.26 6.33
CA GLY A 194 -8.08 8.22 6.91
C GLY A 194 -6.92 7.57 7.67
N THR A 195 -6.56 6.32 7.33
CA THR A 195 -5.45 5.57 7.92
C THR A 195 -4.34 5.36 6.91
N TRP A 196 -3.15 5.03 7.35
CA TRP A 196 -2.21 4.34 6.48
C TRP A 196 -2.70 2.92 6.22
N ALA A 197 -2.14 2.25 5.21
CA ALA A 197 -2.36 0.82 4.98
C ALA A 197 -1.00 0.13 4.80
N ALA A 198 -0.82 -1.05 5.37
CA ALA A 198 0.42 -1.81 5.24
C ALA A 198 0.25 -2.99 4.28
N ILE A 199 1.31 -3.31 3.53
CA ILE A 199 1.38 -4.49 2.67
C ILE A 199 2.56 -5.34 3.12
N LYS A 200 2.28 -6.59 3.46
CA LYS A 200 3.33 -7.53 3.84
C LYS A 200 4.09 -8.01 2.64
N CYS A 201 5.39 -7.76 2.65
CA CYS A 201 6.33 -8.22 1.65
C CYS A 201 7.25 -9.27 2.25
N VAL A 202 7.25 -10.44 1.65
CA VAL A 202 8.18 -11.54 1.95
C VAL A 202 8.89 -11.94 0.66
N LYS A 203 10.02 -12.64 0.76
CA LYS A 203 10.75 -13.09 -0.43
C LYS A 203 9.86 -13.77 -1.45
N ASP A 204 8.97 -14.65 -0.98
CA ASP A 204 8.08 -15.45 -1.83
C ASP A 204 7.03 -14.67 -2.62
N ASN A 205 6.76 -13.41 -2.29
CA ASN A 205 5.86 -12.58 -3.08
C ASN A 205 6.57 -11.44 -3.81
N ILE A 206 7.58 -10.80 -3.20
CA ILE A 206 8.23 -9.62 -3.80
C ILE A 206 9.34 -9.96 -4.80
N GLU A 207 10.05 -11.08 -4.62
CA GLU A 207 11.11 -11.55 -5.52
C GLU A 207 10.60 -12.57 -6.56
N SER A 208 9.46 -13.21 -6.32
CA SER A 208 8.85 -14.13 -7.28
C SER A 208 8.34 -13.41 -8.53
N THR A 209 8.15 -14.15 -9.60
CA THR A 209 7.65 -13.65 -10.88
C THR A 209 6.36 -14.35 -11.28
N ALA A 210 5.47 -13.62 -11.92
CA ALA A 210 4.23 -14.17 -12.45
C ALA A 210 3.73 -13.39 -13.67
N SER A 211 2.92 -14.05 -14.47
CA SER A 211 2.07 -13.38 -15.46
C SER A 211 0.85 -12.82 -14.73
N VAL A 212 0.65 -11.52 -14.82
CA VAL A 212 -0.42 -10.81 -14.12
C VAL A 212 -1.40 -10.19 -15.10
N ASP A 213 -2.64 -10.04 -14.65
CA ASP A 213 -3.64 -9.21 -15.29
C ASP A 213 -3.53 -7.79 -14.70
N ALA A 214 -3.02 -6.88 -15.51
CA ALA A 214 -2.77 -5.49 -15.15
C ALA A 214 -3.69 -4.52 -15.88
N ALA A 215 -4.89 -4.98 -16.31
CA ALA A 215 -5.91 -4.12 -16.88
C ALA A 215 -6.38 -3.09 -15.85
N LEU A 216 -6.45 -1.82 -16.23
CA LEU A 216 -6.82 -0.72 -15.34
C LEU A 216 -8.22 -0.87 -14.75
N GLU A 217 -9.15 -1.41 -15.54
CA GLU A 217 -10.56 -1.56 -15.17
C GLU A 217 -10.88 -2.89 -14.49
N ARG A 218 -9.89 -3.75 -14.29
CA ARG A 218 -10.09 -5.08 -13.69
C ARG A 218 -10.64 -5.03 -12.27
N LEU A 219 -10.19 -4.07 -11.48
CA LEU A 219 -10.65 -3.91 -10.11
C LEU A 219 -11.77 -2.87 -10.01
N ASN A 220 -12.94 -3.34 -9.62
CA ASN A 220 -14.04 -2.46 -9.19
C ASN A 220 -13.90 -2.23 -7.67
N ILE A 221 -13.36 -1.08 -7.29
CA ILE A 221 -13.18 -0.72 -5.89
C ILE A 221 -14.46 -0.07 -5.38
N VAL A 222 -15.10 -0.71 -4.40
CA VAL A 222 -16.32 -0.23 -3.76
C VAL A 222 -15.97 0.62 -2.55
N VAL A 223 -16.43 1.87 -2.56
CA VAL A 223 -16.42 2.73 -1.37
C VAL A 223 -17.75 2.49 -0.65
N PRO A 224 -17.74 1.88 0.55
CA PRO A 224 -18.97 1.56 1.25
C PRO A 224 -19.68 2.81 1.76
N ASP A 225 -21.00 2.71 1.92
CA ASP A 225 -21.73 3.67 2.74
C ASP A 225 -21.31 3.48 4.22
N PHE A 226 -20.98 4.57 4.88
CA PHE A 226 -20.48 4.56 6.25
C PHE A 226 -20.88 5.84 6.98
N ASP A 227 -21.32 5.72 8.20
CA ASP A 227 -21.69 6.87 9.05
C ASP A 227 -20.42 7.63 9.46
N MET A 228 -20.04 8.59 8.63
CA MET A 228 -18.83 9.38 8.84
C MET A 228 -19.04 10.41 9.95
N PRO A 229 -18.11 10.53 10.90
CA PRO A 229 -18.18 11.61 11.89
C PRO A 229 -18.05 12.97 11.23
N SER A 230 -18.51 14.02 11.91
CA SER A 230 -18.41 15.39 11.42
C SER A 230 -16.98 15.74 11.03
N GLY A 231 -16.80 16.28 9.82
CA GLY A 231 -15.51 16.60 9.24
C GLY A 231 -14.72 15.40 8.68
N GLY A 232 -15.30 14.19 8.64
CA GLY A 232 -14.69 12.99 8.05
C GLY A 232 -13.51 12.43 8.85
N LEU A 233 -12.73 11.55 8.22
CA LEU A 233 -11.65 10.79 8.87
C LEU A 233 -10.23 11.20 8.41
N ASN A 234 -10.14 12.02 7.37
CA ASN A 234 -8.86 12.43 6.81
C ASN A 234 -8.12 13.44 7.71
N ILE A 235 -6.84 13.64 7.42
CA ILE A 235 -5.96 14.56 8.13
C ILE A 235 -6.56 15.99 8.17
N ARG A 236 -6.33 16.69 9.28
CA ARG A 236 -6.84 18.04 9.52
C ARG A 236 -5.88 18.87 10.33
N HIS A 237 -6.12 20.18 10.36
CA HIS A 237 -5.31 21.14 11.15
C HIS A 237 -5.54 21.11 12.66
N GLU A 238 -6.66 20.58 13.10
CA GLU A 238 -7.02 20.62 14.52
C GLU A 238 -6.04 19.83 15.38
N ILE A 239 -5.52 20.49 16.40
CA ILE A 239 -4.70 19.87 17.43
C ILE A 239 -5.63 19.50 18.60
N ASP A 240 -6.51 18.56 18.36
CA ASP A 240 -7.30 17.91 19.39
C ASP A 240 -6.81 16.46 19.52
N MET A 241 -5.87 16.26 20.43
CA MET A 241 -5.23 14.95 20.62
C MET A 241 -6.24 13.87 21.04
N LEU A 242 -7.16 14.20 21.96
CA LEU A 242 -8.18 13.25 22.44
C LEU A 242 -9.20 12.95 21.35
N GLY A 243 -9.64 13.95 20.61
CA GLY A 243 -10.54 13.75 19.48
C GLY A 243 -9.91 12.98 18.33
N GLN A 244 -8.61 13.12 18.08
CA GLN A 244 -7.90 12.29 17.11
C GLN A 244 -7.80 10.83 17.56
N GLU A 245 -7.53 10.59 18.85
CA GLU A 245 -7.49 9.26 19.43
C GLU A 245 -8.87 8.59 19.37
N GLU A 246 -9.92 9.27 19.75
CA GLU A 246 -11.31 8.80 19.62
C GLU A 246 -11.63 8.45 18.16
N ARG A 247 -11.28 9.31 17.19
CA ARG A 247 -11.47 9.00 15.76
C ARG A 247 -10.75 7.74 15.32
N LEU A 248 -9.51 7.54 15.77
CA LEU A 248 -8.75 6.36 15.41
C LEU A 248 -9.41 5.10 15.96
N HIS A 249 -9.78 5.11 17.23
CA HIS A 249 -10.34 3.94 17.92
C HIS A 249 -11.76 3.62 17.49
N GLU A 250 -12.63 4.63 17.43
CA GLU A 250 -14.08 4.41 17.25
C GLU A 250 -14.48 4.44 15.75
N HIS A 251 -13.81 5.24 14.92
CA HIS A 251 -14.26 5.47 13.55
C HIS A 251 -13.34 4.92 12.47
N LYS A 252 -12.03 5.24 12.50
CA LYS A 252 -11.11 4.86 11.41
C LYS A 252 -10.98 3.34 11.27
N ARG A 253 -10.88 2.62 12.38
CA ARG A 253 -10.83 1.15 12.39
C ARG A 253 -12.12 0.52 11.85
N ALA A 254 -13.27 1.06 12.27
CA ALA A 254 -14.57 0.61 11.78
C ALA A 254 -14.73 0.88 10.28
N ALA A 255 -14.33 2.06 9.80
CA ALA A 255 -14.33 2.41 8.38
C ALA A 255 -13.44 1.49 7.55
N ALA A 256 -12.21 1.22 8.01
CA ALA A 256 -11.32 0.26 7.34
C ALA A 256 -11.93 -1.14 7.29
N SER A 257 -12.57 -1.60 8.36
CA SER A 257 -13.27 -2.88 8.40
C SER A 257 -14.45 -2.91 7.42
N ALA A 258 -15.25 -1.85 7.35
CA ALA A 258 -16.35 -1.73 6.39
C ALA A 258 -15.84 -1.78 4.94
N PHE A 259 -14.72 -1.11 4.64
CA PHE A 259 -14.08 -1.17 3.33
C PHE A 259 -13.60 -2.59 2.98
N ILE A 260 -12.96 -3.29 3.91
CA ILE A 260 -12.49 -4.67 3.73
C ILE A 260 -13.67 -5.60 3.41
N LEU A 261 -14.78 -5.47 4.13
CA LEU A 261 -15.99 -6.28 3.91
C LEU A 261 -16.64 -5.98 2.56
N ALA A 262 -16.82 -4.71 2.22
CA ALA A 262 -17.46 -4.29 0.96
C ALA A 262 -16.69 -4.75 -0.29
N ASN A 263 -15.37 -4.89 -0.18
CA ASN A 263 -14.50 -5.32 -1.27
C ASN A 263 -14.15 -6.82 -1.22
N GLY A 264 -14.66 -7.58 -0.24
CA GLY A 264 -14.44 -9.01 -0.12
C GLY A 264 -12.95 -9.39 0.01
N LEU A 265 -12.14 -8.54 0.69
CA LEU A 265 -10.70 -8.77 0.84
C LEU A 265 -10.40 -9.99 1.72
N ASN A 266 -11.31 -10.28 2.67
CA ASN A 266 -11.34 -11.56 3.38
C ASN A 266 -12.50 -12.41 2.84
N ARG A 267 -12.23 -13.66 2.47
CA ARG A 267 -13.22 -14.51 1.82
C ARG A 267 -13.12 -15.97 2.27
N ILE A 268 -14.25 -16.64 2.24
CA ILE A 268 -14.29 -18.09 2.38
C ILE A 268 -13.99 -18.69 1.00
N VAL A 269 -12.84 -19.36 0.88
CA VAL A 269 -12.39 -19.96 -0.38
C VAL A 269 -12.97 -21.35 -0.56
N TYR A 270 -13.15 -22.08 0.55
CA TYR A 270 -13.72 -23.41 0.58
C TYR A 270 -14.62 -23.56 1.79
N SER A 271 -15.89 -23.91 1.57
CA SER A 271 -16.88 -24.02 2.65
C SER A 271 -16.96 -25.42 3.30
N GLY A 272 -16.19 -26.40 2.80
CA GLY A 272 -16.25 -27.77 3.29
C GLY A 272 -17.51 -28.54 2.84
N GLY A 273 -17.72 -29.73 3.41
CA GLY A 273 -18.89 -30.54 3.18
C GLY A 273 -20.07 -30.18 4.10
N ARG A 274 -21.09 -31.06 4.20
CA ARG A 274 -22.30 -30.83 5.00
C ARG A 274 -22.04 -30.58 6.49
N ASN A 275 -20.96 -31.17 7.05
CA ASN A 275 -20.59 -31.03 8.47
C ASN A 275 -19.09 -30.82 8.61
N PRO A 276 -18.54 -29.64 8.29
CA PRO A 276 -17.13 -29.36 8.45
C PRO A 276 -16.74 -29.37 9.93
N LYS A 277 -15.68 -30.08 10.30
CA LYS A 277 -15.20 -30.20 11.69
C LYS A 277 -13.99 -29.33 11.98
N ILE A 278 -13.34 -28.82 10.96
CA ILE A 278 -12.11 -28.01 11.07
C ILE A 278 -12.27 -26.77 10.21
N GLY A 279 -11.98 -25.62 10.80
CA GLY A 279 -11.81 -24.34 10.11
C GLY A 279 -10.34 -24.01 9.98
N ILE A 280 -9.91 -23.58 8.79
CA ILE A 280 -8.54 -23.12 8.55
C ILE A 280 -8.59 -21.65 8.14
N ILE A 281 -7.88 -20.79 8.89
CA ILE A 281 -7.65 -19.40 8.54
C ILE A 281 -6.20 -19.32 8.05
N THR A 282 -6.00 -18.74 6.87
CA THR A 282 -4.67 -18.61 6.25
C THR A 282 -4.51 -17.22 5.66
N LEU A 283 -3.26 -16.73 5.61
CA LEU A 283 -2.91 -15.40 5.13
C LEU A 283 -1.75 -15.47 4.14
N GLY A 284 -1.80 -14.60 3.14
CA GLY A 284 -0.70 -14.37 2.23
C GLY A 284 -0.21 -15.67 1.57
N LYS A 285 1.09 -15.87 1.55
CA LYS A 285 1.72 -17.02 0.89
C LYS A 285 1.31 -18.37 1.45
N SER A 286 0.93 -18.43 2.73
CA SER A 286 0.45 -19.69 3.35
C SER A 286 -0.88 -20.17 2.77
N TYR A 287 -1.58 -19.34 1.99
CA TYR A 287 -2.81 -19.69 1.29
C TYR A 287 -2.55 -20.57 0.05
N LEU A 288 -1.42 -20.37 -0.64
CA LEU A 288 -1.00 -21.13 -1.81
C LEU A 288 -0.28 -22.40 -1.37
#